data_e49aace0488695b2651d6a98c7916667
#
_entry.id   e49aace0488695b2651d6a98c7916667
#
_cell.length_a   1.000
_cell.length_b   1.000
_cell.length_c   1.000
_cell.angle_alpha   90.00
_cell.angle_beta   90.00
_cell.angle_gamma   90.00
#
_symmetry.space_group_name_H-M   'P 1'
#
loop_
_entity.id
_entity.type
_entity.pdbx_description
1 polymer ?
#
loop_
_entity_poly.entity_id
_entity_poly.type
_entity_poly.pdbx_seq_one_letter_code
_entity_poly.pdbx_strand_id
1 'polypeptide(L)'
;TDKGYWIETLMDRKTNSVIEPLQDRLVGRYSKQDVTDPKTGELIIASDEFITDELAKKIVDAGVTGMYIRSVFTCKSRLGICRKCYGRNMATGKDVEVGEAIGIMAAQSIGEPGTQLTMRTFHTGGVAGAGAEDITQGLPRVEELFEARCPKGVAVIAQISGEITSIERIEGTMRQEVIITNEHESVSHKINANQSMRPWVQVGAKIEAGVALTEGPLDPKELLRVAGVREVQDYILKEVKKVYQSQGIEISDKHLEVMIKQMMKKVIVVD
;
A
#
# COMPACT_ATOMS: atom_id res chain seq x y z
N THR A 1 9.22 1.85 16.44
CA THR A 1 9.75 0.51 16.36
C THR A 1 11.17 0.56 15.87
N ASP A 2 11.95 -0.32 16.36
CA ASP A 2 13.39 -0.30 16.09
C ASP A 2 13.75 -1.03 14.79
N LYS A 3 12.79 -1.75 14.19
CA LYS A 3 13.00 -2.49 12.94
C LYS A 3 12.92 -1.64 11.65
N GLY A 4 12.30 -0.47 11.67
CA GLY A 4 12.14 0.35 10.47
C GLY A 4 10.93 -0.06 9.60
N TYR A 5 10.94 0.38 8.36
CA TYR A 5 9.91 0.11 7.36
C TYR A 5 10.48 -0.78 6.25
N TRP A 6 9.89 -1.95 6.06
CA TRP A 6 10.29 -2.86 4.98
C TRP A 6 9.80 -2.33 3.64
N ILE A 7 10.69 -2.27 2.67
CA ILE A 7 10.34 -1.95 1.29
C ILE A 7 10.92 -2.98 0.33
N GLU A 8 10.16 -3.21 -0.72
CA GLU A 8 10.48 -4.08 -1.85
C GLU A 8 9.94 -3.46 -3.14
N THR A 9 10.18 -4.08 -4.28
CA THR A 9 9.55 -3.68 -5.54
C THR A 9 8.03 -3.69 -5.37
N LEU A 10 7.37 -2.57 -5.67
CA LEU A 10 5.93 -2.47 -5.60
C LEU A 10 5.31 -3.09 -6.84
N MET A 11 4.57 -4.17 -6.64
CA MET A 11 3.95 -4.95 -7.72
C MET A 11 2.43 -4.84 -7.70
N ASP A 12 1.80 -4.77 -8.86
CA ASP A 12 0.37 -5.04 -8.98
C ASP A 12 0.15 -6.56 -9.07
N ARG A 13 -0.41 -7.13 -8.02
CA ARG A 13 -0.68 -8.57 -7.95
C ARG A 13 -1.68 -9.08 -8.99
N LYS A 14 -2.51 -8.19 -9.58
CA LYS A 14 -3.50 -8.56 -10.61
C LYS A 14 -2.86 -8.71 -11.99
N THR A 15 -2.08 -7.71 -12.37
CA THR A 15 -1.44 -7.64 -13.70
C THR A 15 -0.02 -8.18 -13.70
N ASN A 16 0.53 -8.49 -12.52
CA ASN A 16 1.93 -8.85 -12.29
C ASN A 16 2.91 -7.81 -12.86
N SER A 17 2.47 -6.57 -12.98
CA SER A 17 3.29 -5.44 -13.45
C SER A 17 3.97 -4.73 -12.29
N VAL A 18 5.17 -4.22 -12.54
CA VAL A 18 5.91 -3.39 -11.58
C VAL A 18 5.26 -2.00 -11.54
N ILE A 19 4.78 -1.60 -10.37
CA ILE A 19 4.29 -0.24 -10.10
C ILE A 19 5.49 0.68 -9.86
N GLU A 20 6.44 0.27 -9.03
CA GLU A 20 7.65 1.02 -8.77
C GLU A 20 8.79 0.08 -8.44
N PRO A 21 9.95 0.19 -9.09
CA PRO A 21 11.10 -0.64 -8.81
C PRO A 21 11.71 -0.30 -7.45
N LEU A 22 12.34 -1.29 -6.80
CA LEU A 22 13.00 -1.11 -5.52
C LEU A 22 14.02 0.02 -5.54
N GLN A 23 14.78 0.16 -6.62
CA GLN A 23 15.81 1.20 -6.77
C GLN A 23 15.23 2.60 -6.51
N ASP A 24 14.13 2.96 -7.16
CA ASP A 24 13.52 4.29 -7.07
C ASP A 24 12.94 4.56 -5.67
N ARG A 25 12.45 3.50 -5.03
CA ARG A 25 11.94 3.57 -3.67
C ARG A 25 13.04 3.74 -2.61
N LEU A 26 14.27 3.28 -2.90
CA LEU A 26 15.43 3.38 -2.01
C LEU A 26 16.10 4.74 -2.05
N VAL A 27 16.17 5.35 -3.22
CA VAL A 27 16.93 6.59 -3.44
C VAL A 27 16.47 7.71 -2.50
N GLY A 28 17.45 8.34 -1.83
CA GLY A 28 17.21 9.45 -0.92
C GLY A 28 16.57 9.06 0.42
N ARG A 29 16.62 7.78 0.78
CA ARG A 29 16.23 7.25 2.09
C ARG A 29 17.46 6.96 2.94
N TYR A 30 17.25 6.65 4.19
CA TYR A 30 18.29 6.16 5.11
C TYR A 30 18.03 4.67 5.38
N SER A 31 19.11 3.88 5.30
CA SER A 31 19.03 2.47 5.71
C SER A 31 18.71 2.36 7.19
N LYS A 32 17.98 1.32 7.60
CA LYS A 32 17.72 1.03 9.01
C LYS A 32 18.51 -0.19 9.51
N GLN A 33 19.15 -0.88 8.60
CA GLN A 33 19.96 -2.07 8.89
C GLN A 33 21.22 -2.07 8.02
N ASP A 34 22.21 -2.83 8.42
CA ASP A 34 23.34 -3.16 7.57
C ASP A 34 22.84 -4.07 6.43
N VAL A 35 23.21 -3.76 5.20
CA VAL A 35 22.89 -4.56 4.03
C VAL A 35 24.15 -5.10 3.42
N THR A 36 24.23 -6.41 3.31
CA THR A 36 25.35 -7.14 2.73
C THR A 36 24.97 -7.74 1.39
N ASP A 37 25.94 -7.91 0.53
CA ASP A 37 25.76 -8.65 -0.72
C ASP A 37 25.45 -10.12 -0.39
N PRO A 38 24.31 -10.66 -0.85
CA PRO A 38 23.95 -12.06 -0.59
C PRO A 38 24.95 -13.09 -1.13
N LYS A 39 25.76 -12.70 -2.12
CA LYS A 39 26.70 -13.61 -2.78
C LYS A 39 28.11 -13.54 -2.17
N THR A 40 28.60 -12.33 -1.89
CA THR A 40 29.97 -12.10 -1.40
C THR A 40 30.06 -11.95 0.11
N GLY A 41 28.94 -11.58 0.77
CA GLY A 41 28.91 -11.25 2.20
C GLY A 41 29.52 -9.87 2.53
N GLU A 42 29.97 -9.12 1.52
CA GLU A 42 30.52 -7.78 1.74
C GLU A 42 29.43 -6.77 2.13
N LEU A 43 29.78 -5.86 3.03
CA LEU A 43 28.88 -4.77 3.42
C LEU A 43 28.72 -3.78 2.26
N ILE A 44 27.48 -3.57 1.81
CA ILE A 44 27.12 -2.60 0.76
C ILE A 44 26.82 -1.24 1.40
N ILE A 45 26.02 -1.23 2.46
CA ILE A 45 25.60 -0.03 3.16
C ILE A 45 25.40 -0.33 4.65
N ALA A 46 25.83 0.60 5.51
CA ALA A 46 25.64 0.50 6.95
C ALA A 46 24.28 1.05 7.40
N SER A 47 23.88 0.67 8.61
CA SER A 47 22.69 1.22 9.27
C SER A 47 22.80 2.74 9.46
N ASP A 48 21.68 3.44 9.27
CA ASP A 48 21.56 4.90 9.35
C ASP A 48 22.41 5.67 8.31
N GLU A 49 22.87 5.02 7.25
CA GLU A 49 23.56 5.63 6.12
C GLU A 49 22.57 6.06 5.03
N PHE A 50 22.89 7.16 4.34
CA PHE A 50 22.07 7.75 3.28
C PHE A 50 22.23 6.97 1.96
N ILE A 51 21.14 6.60 1.34
CA ILE A 51 21.13 5.83 0.08
C ILE A 51 21.16 6.81 -1.09
N THR A 52 22.30 6.87 -1.75
CA THR A 52 22.46 7.61 -3.03
C THR A 52 21.94 6.79 -4.20
N ASP A 53 21.82 7.44 -5.38
CA ASP A 53 21.41 6.76 -6.62
C ASP A 53 22.38 5.59 -6.97
N GLU A 54 23.69 5.79 -6.74
CA GLU A 54 24.71 4.76 -7.00
C GLU A 54 24.60 3.59 -6.02
N LEU A 55 24.37 3.87 -4.73
CA LEU A 55 24.18 2.84 -3.71
C LEU A 55 22.89 2.05 -3.94
N ALA A 56 21.80 2.73 -4.29
CA ALA A 56 20.53 2.06 -4.61
C ALA A 56 20.69 1.07 -5.78
N LYS A 57 21.39 1.50 -6.84
CA LYS A 57 21.71 0.62 -7.97
C LYS A 57 22.57 -0.56 -7.53
N LYS A 58 23.63 -0.32 -6.75
CA LYS A 58 24.53 -1.37 -6.24
C LYS A 58 23.77 -2.41 -5.40
N ILE A 59 22.83 -1.97 -4.55
CA ILE A 59 21.99 -2.85 -3.73
C ILE A 59 21.13 -3.77 -4.61
N VAL A 60 20.48 -3.21 -5.64
CA VAL A 60 19.63 -3.98 -6.56
C VAL A 60 20.46 -4.94 -7.43
N ASP A 61 21.60 -4.48 -7.96
CA ASP A 61 22.51 -5.29 -8.79
C ASP A 61 23.11 -6.48 -8.00
N ALA A 62 23.30 -6.32 -6.68
CA ALA A 62 23.71 -7.40 -5.79
C ALA A 62 22.62 -8.49 -5.59
N GLY A 63 21.38 -8.22 -6.01
CA GLY A 63 20.26 -9.15 -5.91
C GLY A 63 19.44 -9.02 -4.62
N VAL A 64 19.56 -7.91 -3.90
CA VAL A 64 18.73 -7.62 -2.73
C VAL A 64 17.30 -7.30 -3.20
N THR A 65 16.32 -8.07 -2.73
CA THR A 65 14.91 -7.93 -3.13
C THR A 65 14.11 -7.00 -2.25
N GLY A 66 14.60 -6.69 -1.05
CA GLY A 66 13.98 -5.76 -0.11
C GLY A 66 14.87 -5.48 1.09
N MET A 67 14.61 -4.37 1.78
CA MET A 67 15.36 -3.99 2.96
C MET A 67 14.57 -3.09 3.91
N TYR A 68 15.03 -2.97 5.15
CA TYR A 68 14.46 -2.03 6.11
C TYR A 68 15.08 -0.64 5.96
N ILE A 69 14.22 0.36 5.82
CA ILE A 69 14.59 1.77 5.73
C ILE A 69 13.99 2.59 6.87
N ARG A 70 14.51 3.80 7.05
CA ARG A 70 13.81 4.83 7.82
C ARG A 70 12.73 5.45 6.98
N SER A 71 11.50 5.49 7.49
CA SER A 71 10.33 6.02 6.79
C SER A 71 9.59 7.03 7.66
N VAL A 72 8.82 7.86 6.98
CA VAL A 72 7.83 8.73 7.60
C VAL A 72 6.89 7.93 8.49
N PHE A 73 6.43 6.76 8.07
CA PHE A 73 5.51 5.91 8.84
C PHE A 73 6.03 5.50 10.21
N THR A 74 7.33 5.17 10.29
CA THR A 74 7.95 4.69 11.53
C THR A 74 8.58 5.81 12.37
N CYS A 75 8.51 7.07 11.93
CA CYS A 75 9.08 8.19 12.64
C CYS A 75 8.36 8.46 13.97
N LYS A 76 9.12 8.49 15.07
CA LYS A 76 8.62 8.74 16.44
C LYS A 76 8.70 10.20 16.88
N SER A 77 9.01 11.14 15.97
CA SER A 77 9.05 12.56 16.29
C SER A 77 7.65 13.03 16.76
N ARG A 78 7.62 13.81 17.84
CA ARG A 78 6.37 14.36 18.39
C ARG A 78 5.79 15.46 17.51
N LEU A 79 6.68 16.29 16.94
CA LEU A 79 6.31 17.41 16.07
C LEU A 79 6.94 17.18 14.70
N GLY A 80 6.08 17.03 13.68
CA GLY A 80 6.55 16.80 12.32
C GLY A 80 7.25 15.45 12.12
N ILE A 81 8.17 15.43 11.16
CA ILE A 81 8.97 14.27 10.77
C ILE A 81 10.46 14.61 10.94
N CYS A 82 11.25 13.71 11.50
CA CYS A 82 12.67 13.95 11.63
C CYS A 82 13.37 13.88 10.27
N ARG A 83 14.48 14.63 10.14
CA ARG A 83 15.28 14.74 8.91
C ARG A 83 15.63 13.39 8.30
N LYS A 84 16.16 12.45 9.06
CA LYS A 84 16.54 11.12 8.57
C LYS A 84 15.35 10.26 8.11
N CYS A 85 14.17 10.38 8.75
CA CYS A 85 12.99 9.62 8.33
C CYS A 85 12.35 10.17 7.06
N TYR A 86 12.51 11.47 6.79
CA TYR A 86 12.11 12.06 5.54
C TYR A 86 13.16 11.85 4.45
N GLY A 87 14.45 12.09 4.77
CA GLY A 87 15.59 11.91 3.88
C GLY A 87 15.75 13.05 2.88
N ARG A 88 15.95 12.73 1.59
CA ARG A 88 16.24 13.69 0.52
C ARG A 88 15.06 14.63 0.24
N ASN A 89 15.34 15.93 0.14
CA ASN A 89 14.44 16.90 -0.47
C ASN A 89 14.46 16.69 -1.99
N MET A 90 13.28 16.46 -2.59
CA MET A 90 13.16 16.12 -4.00
C MET A 90 13.53 17.27 -4.94
N ALA A 91 13.39 18.51 -4.49
CA ALA A 91 13.71 19.69 -5.31
C ALA A 91 15.22 19.97 -5.37
N THR A 92 15.92 19.82 -4.24
CA THR A 92 17.35 20.16 -4.12
C THR A 92 18.28 18.96 -4.32
N GLY A 93 17.75 17.73 -4.21
CA GLY A 93 18.54 16.50 -4.25
C GLY A 93 19.38 16.25 -2.97
N LYS A 94 19.36 17.18 -2.00
CA LYS A 94 20.11 17.10 -0.74
C LYS A 94 19.19 16.64 0.39
N ASP A 95 19.77 16.35 1.55
CA ASP A 95 19.01 16.12 2.77
C ASP A 95 18.05 17.30 3.06
N VAL A 96 16.83 16.96 3.51
CA VAL A 96 15.86 17.97 3.93
C VAL A 96 16.38 18.80 5.09
N GLU A 97 16.10 20.10 5.06
CA GLU A 97 16.43 21.03 6.15
C GLU A 97 15.32 21.05 7.21
N VAL A 98 15.70 21.42 8.43
CA VAL A 98 14.73 21.61 9.51
C VAL A 98 13.93 22.87 9.24
N GLY A 99 12.60 22.78 9.34
CA GLY A 99 11.69 23.89 9.03
C GLY A 99 11.02 23.79 7.66
N GLU A 100 11.40 22.84 6.84
CA GLU A 100 10.73 22.58 5.56
C GLU A 100 9.26 22.21 5.77
N ALA A 101 8.38 22.82 4.95
CA ALA A 101 6.93 22.61 5.00
C ALA A 101 6.52 21.35 4.20
N ILE A 102 7.01 20.19 4.63
CA ILE A 102 6.84 18.91 3.90
C ILE A 102 5.37 18.51 3.67
N GLY A 103 4.46 18.93 4.55
CA GLY A 103 3.02 18.68 4.38
C GLY A 103 2.43 19.50 3.22
N ILE A 104 2.84 20.77 3.07
CA ILE A 104 2.44 21.62 1.94
C ILE A 104 3.03 21.08 0.65
N MET A 105 4.31 20.70 0.66
CA MET A 105 4.96 20.08 -0.50
C MET A 105 4.25 18.80 -0.94
N ALA A 106 3.88 17.95 0.01
CA ALA A 106 3.13 16.72 -0.27
C ALA A 106 1.75 17.03 -0.89
N ALA A 107 1.00 17.96 -0.29
CA ALA A 107 -0.32 18.34 -0.79
C ALA A 107 -0.26 18.92 -2.21
N GLN A 108 0.73 19.78 -2.49
CA GLN A 108 0.93 20.35 -3.82
C GLN A 108 1.36 19.29 -4.84
N SER A 109 2.28 18.39 -4.49
CA SER A 109 2.76 17.32 -5.38
C SER A 109 1.68 16.30 -5.71
N ILE A 110 0.72 16.07 -4.80
CA ILE A 110 -0.43 15.20 -5.04
C ILE A 110 -1.52 15.95 -5.82
N GLY A 111 -1.74 17.25 -5.52
CA GLY A 111 -2.81 18.04 -6.09
C GLY A 111 -2.53 18.58 -7.50
N GLU A 112 -1.27 18.93 -7.80
CA GLU A 112 -0.92 19.48 -9.12
C GLU A 112 -1.32 18.53 -10.27
N PRO A 113 -0.96 17.24 -10.25
CA PRO A 113 -1.38 16.33 -11.32
C PRO A 113 -2.88 16.01 -11.31
N GLY A 114 -3.62 16.38 -10.25
CA GLY A 114 -5.05 16.15 -10.13
C GLY A 114 -5.86 16.74 -11.29
N THR A 115 -5.48 17.91 -11.78
CA THR A 115 -6.12 18.53 -12.95
C THR A 115 -5.95 17.68 -14.21
N GLN A 116 -4.79 17.07 -14.42
CA GLN A 116 -4.53 16.18 -15.55
C GLN A 116 -5.32 14.88 -15.45
N LEU A 117 -5.46 14.31 -14.23
CA LEU A 117 -6.30 13.15 -13.96
C LEU A 117 -7.77 13.41 -14.31
N THR A 118 -8.30 14.58 -13.95
CA THR A 118 -9.68 14.97 -14.22
C THR A 118 -9.92 15.12 -15.72
N MET A 119 -9.02 15.78 -16.47
CA MET A 119 -9.14 15.97 -17.91
C MET A 119 -9.10 14.65 -18.69
N ARG A 120 -8.28 13.69 -18.29
CA ARG A 120 -8.15 12.39 -18.96
C ARG A 120 -9.34 11.45 -18.72
N THR A 121 -10.01 11.54 -17.57
CA THR A 121 -11.22 10.74 -17.28
C THR A 121 -12.40 11.13 -18.18
N PHE A 122 -12.52 12.39 -18.61
CA PHE A 122 -13.53 12.83 -19.55
C PHE A 122 -13.34 12.23 -20.97
N HIS A 123 -12.11 11.91 -21.37
CA HIS A 123 -11.83 11.36 -22.70
C HIS A 123 -11.95 9.82 -22.76
N THR A 124 -11.90 9.12 -21.63
CA THR A 124 -11.98 7.66 -21.58
C THR A 124 -13.40 7.15 -21.35
N GLY A 125 -14.39 8.02 -21.19
CA GLY A 125 -15.79 7.70 -20.92
C GLY A 125 -16.57 7.06 -22.08
N GLY A 126 -15.90 6.60 -23.13
CA GLY A 126 -16.53 6.08 -24.34
C GLY A 126 -16.58 4.55 -24.52
N VAL A 127 -15.97 3.77 -23.64
CA VAL A 127 -15.97 2.30 -23.75
C VAL A 127 -16.31 1.68 -22.39
N ALA A 128 -17.60 1.76 -22.03
CA ALA A 128 -18.15 0.90 -20.99
C ALA A 128 -18.30 -0.51 -21.58
N GLY A 129 -17.25 -1.33 -21.43
CA GLY A 129 -17.39 -2.77 -21.63
C GLY A 129 -18.39 -3.31 -20.62
N ALA A 130 -19.41 -4.03 -21.08
CA ALA A 130 -20.38 -4.70 -20.25
C ALA A 130 -19.67 -5.59 -19.21
N GLY A 131 -19.73 -5.21 -17.92
CA GLY A 131 -19.14 -5.94 -16.81
C GLY A 131 -18.26 -5.14 -15.85
N ALA A 132 -17.89 -3.90 -16.15
CA ALA A 132 -17.17 -3.02 -15.24
C ALA A 132 -18.15 -2.18 -14.41
N GLU A 133 -18.93 -2.85 -13.58
CA GLU A 133 -19.85 -2.16 -12.67
C GLU A 133 -19.08 -1.28 -11.68
N ASP A 134 -19.29 0.03 -11.82
CA ASP A 134 -19.24 1.05 -10.76
C ASP A 134 -17.95 1.14 -9.90
N ILE A 135 -16.77 0.75 -10.46
CA ILE A 135 -15.48 0.96 -9.77
C ILE A 135 -15.04 2.39 -9.99
N THR A 136 -14.95 3.15 -8.91
CA THR A 136 -14.43 4.52 -8.92
C THR A 136 -12.98 4.53 -9.41
N GLN A 137 -12.70 5.31 -10.46
CA GLN A 137 -11.38 5.41 -11.09
C GLN A 137 -10.89 6.85 -11.14
N GLY A 138 -9.58 7.02 -11.35
CA GLY A 138 -8.97 8.33 -11.47
C GLY A 138 -8.99 9.15 -10.17
N LEU A 139 -9.12 10.47 -10.28
CA LEU A 139 -9.09 11.38 -9.13
C LEU A 139 -10.19 11.07 -8.08
N PRO A 140 -11.43 10.74 -8.43
CA PRO A 140 -12.43 10.34 -7.44
C PRO A 140 -12.00 9.13 -6.59
N ARG A 141 -11.20 8.21 -7.14
CA ARG A 141 -10.65 7.10 -6.36
C ARG A 141 -9.59 7.56 -5.36
N VAL A 142 -8.76 8.52 -5.73
CA VAL A 142 -7.78 9.12 -4.83
C VAL A 142 -8.48 9.84 -3.66
N GLU A 143 -9.53 10.60 -3.94
CA GLU A 143 -10.36 11.25 -2.92
C GLU A 143 -11.01 10.22 -1.98
N GLU A 144 -11.60 9.17 -2.52
CA GLU A 144 -12.21 8.08 -1.76
C GLU A 144 -11.20 7.43 -0.80
N LEU A 145 -9.97 7.19 -1.24
CA LEU A 145 -8.90 6.63 -0.42
C LEU A 145 -8.45 7.59 0.70
N PHE A 146 -8.22 8.87 0.39
CA PHE A 146 -7.78 9.84 1.39
C PHE A 146 -8.89 10.23 2.38
N GLU A 147 -10.14 10.10 2.01
CA GLU A 147 -11.26 10.27 2.94
C GLU A 147 -11.64 8.98 3.68
N ALA A 148 -10.97 7.88 3.37
CA ALA A 148 -11.29 6.55 3.89
C ALA A 148 -12.77 6.21 3.76
N ARG A 149 -13.38 6.55 2.61
CA ARG A 149 -14.76 6.18 2.29
C ARG A 149 -14.87 4.68 2.01
N CYS A 150 -16.01 4.10 2.37
CA CYS A 150 -16.31 2.73 1.97
C CYS A 150 -16.55 2.71 0.45
N PRO A 151 -15.74 1.99 -0.33
CA PRO A 151 -15.90 1.95 -1.79
C PRO A 151 -17.13 1.14 -2.20
N LYS A 152 -17.60 1.38 -3.41
CA LYS A 152 -18.61 0.53 -4.02
C LYS A 152 -18.00 -0.82 -4.43
N GLY A 153 -18.77 -1.90 -4.34
CA GLY A 153 -18.28 -3.23 -4.70
C GLY A 153 -17.13 -3.73 -3.83
N VAL A 154 -17.20 -3.47 -2.53
CA VAL A 154 -16.17 -3.87 -1.54
C VAL A 154 -15.87 -5.34 -1.62
N ALA A 155 -14.59 -5.69 -1.67
CA ALA A 155 -14.14 -7.07 -1.54
C ALA A 155 -14.37 -7.60 -0.12
N VAL A 156 -14.78 -8.84 -0.01
CA VAL A 156 -14.83 -9.55 1.27
C VAL A 156 -13.39 -9.90 1.69
N ILE A 157 -13.01 -9.58 2.92
CA ILE A 157 -11.70 -9.89 3.48
C ILE A 157 -11.78 -10.96 4.56
N ALA A 158 -10.71 -11.73 4.71
CA ALA A 158 -10.57 -12.70 5.79
C ALA A 158 -10.51 -11.98 7.14
N GLN A 159 -11.44 -12.29 8.04
CA GLN A 159 -11.53 -11.65 9.37
C GLN A 159 -10.47 -12.20 10.33
N ILE A 160 -10.02 -13.44 10.12
CA ILE A 160 -9.02 -14.14 10.92
C ILE A 160 -7.97 -14.77 10.01
N SER A 161 -6.78 -15.00 10.56
CA SER A 161 -5.78 -15.84 9.93
C SER A 161 -6.10 -17.31 10.21
N GLY A 162 -6.05 -18.17 9.20
CA GLY A 162 -6.37 -19.58 9.34
C GLY A 162 -6.33 -20.33 8.02
N GLU A 163 -6.91 -21.50 8.01
CA GLU A 163 -7.06 -22.35 6.83
C GLU A 163 -8.52 -22.35 6.37
N ILE A 164 -8.74 -22.31 5.05
CA ILE A 164 -10.08 -22.43 4.47
C ILE A 164 -10.52 -23.88 4.61
N THR A 165 -11.51 -24.14 5.47
CA THR A 165 -12.02 -25.49 5.76
C THR A 165 -13.15 -25.90 4.82
N SER A 166 -14.02 -24.97 4.42
CA SER A 166 -15.09 -25.27 3.46
C SER A 166 -15.44 -24.06 2.59
N ILE A 167 -15.95 -24.37 1.40
CA ILE A 167 -16.56 -23.40 0.45
C ILE A 167 -17.87 -24.04 -0.01
N GLU A 168 -18.98 -23.54 0.48
CA GLU A 168 -20.30 -24.11 0.22
C GLU A 168 -21.27 -23.09 -0.36
N ARG A 169 -22.27 -23.56 -1.12
CA ARG A 169 -23.38 -22.70 -1.54
C ARG A 169 -24.46 -22.72 -0.46
N ILE A 170 -24.94 -21.55 -0.09
CA ILE A 170 -26.05 -21.41 0.86
C ILE A 170 -27.33 -21.83 0.14
N GLU A 171 -28.01 -22.86 0.67
CA GLU A 171 -29.27 -23.39 0.11
C GLU A 171 -30.31 -22.27 -0.09
N GLY A 172 -30.99 -22.30 -1.23
CA GLY A 172 -32.02 -21.32 -1.57
C GLY A 172 -31.49 -19.93 -1.99
N THR A 173 -30.17 -19.74 -2.07
CA THR A 173 -29.56 -18.49 -2.50
C THR A 173 -28.43 -18.73 -3.50
N MET A 174 -28.05 -17.67 -4.26
CA MET A 174 -26.85 -17.72 -5.12
C MET A 174 -25.59 -17.30 -4.37
N ARG A 175 -25.63 -17.23 -3.04
CA ARG A 175 -24.49 -16.84 -2.20
C ARG A 175 -23.61 -18.05 -1.89
N GLN A 176 -22.33 -17.79 -1.71
CA GLN A 176 -21.37 -18.77 -1.25
C GLN A 176 -20.90 -18.40 0.17
N GLU A 177 -20.56 -19.40 0.93
CA GLU A 177 -20.02 -19.27 2.27
C GLU A 177 -18.61 -19.86 2.29
N VAL A 178 -17.63 -19.08 2.75
CA VAL A 178 -16.25 -19.51 2.93
C VAL A 178 -15.98 -19.53 4.43
N ILE A 179 -15.63 -20.68 4.96
CA ILE A 179 -15.30 -20.83 6.39
C ILE A 179 -13.78 -20.89 6.54
N ILE A 180 -13.26 -19.99 7.37
CA ILE A 180 -11.85 -19.95 7.74
C ILE A 180 -11.75 -20.36 9.20
N THR A 181 -10.90 -21.33 9.50
CA THR A 181 -10.71 -21.89 10.83
C THR A 181 -9.26 -21.76 11.25
N ASN A 182 -9.04 -21.42 12.51
CA ASN A 182 -7.76 -21.50 13.20
C ASN A 182 -7.89 -22.32 14.49
N GLU A 183 -6.85 -22.37 15.32
CA GLU A 183 -6.83 -23.14 16.58
C GLU A 183 -7.86 -22.65 17.62
N HIS A 184 -8.41 -21.44 17.47
CA HIS A 184 -9.25 -20.80 18.48
C HIS A 184 -10.69 -20.61 18.02
N GLU A 185 -10.92 -20.36 16.74
CA GLU A 185 -12.23 -19.98 16.22
C GLU A 185 -12.41 -20.34 14.73
N SER A 186 -13.67 -20.38 14.32
CA SER A 186 -14.09 -20.52 12.92
C SER A 186 -14.97 -19.35 12.54
N VAL A 187 -14.66 -18.66 11.45
CA VAL A 187 -15.42 -17.50 10.96
C VAL A 187 -15.95 -17.77 9.56
N SER A 188 -17.24 -17.51 9.39
CA SER A 188 -17.93 -17.63 8.11
C SER A 188 -17.92 -16.30 7.37
N HIS A 189 -17.58 -16.33 6.09
CA HIS A 189 -17.57 -15.20 5.19
C HIS A 189 -18.57 -15.42 4.06
N LYS A 190 -19.62 -14.57 3.99
CA LYS A 190 -20.67 -14.66 2.97
C LYS A 190 -20.27 -13.87 1.74
N ILE A 191 -20.21 -14.55 0.60
CA ILE A 191 -19.87 -13.99 -0.71
C ILE A 191 -21.13 -13.92 -1.55
N ASN A 192 -21.46 -12.75 -2.10
CA ASN A 192 -22.61 -12.56 -2.95
C ASN A 192 -22.37 -13.16 -4.36
N ALA A 193 -23.43 -13.49 -5.06
CA ALA A 193 -23.37 -14.11 -6.38
C ALA A 193 -22.66 -13.27 -7.46
N ASN A 194 -22.67 -11.94 -7.30
CA ASN A 194 -22.02 -11.00 -8.20
C ASN A 194 -20.54 -10.72 -7.84
N GLN A 195 -20.03 -11.34 -6.79
CA GLN A 195 -18.64 -11.21 -6.37
C GLN A 195 -17.82 -12.42 -6.83
N SER A 196 -16.79 -12.19 -7.62
CA SER A 196 -15.87 -13.24 -8.06
C SER A 196 -14.84 -13.54 -6.98
N MET A 197 -14.69 -14.82 -6.63
CA MET A 197 -13.65 -15.25 -5.71
C MET A 197 -12.27 -15.14 -6.35
N ARG A 198 -11.27 -14.87 -5.53
CA ARG A 198 -9.87 -14.87 -5.95
C ARG A 198 -9.37 -16.29 -6.25
N PRO A 199 -8.44 -16.47 -7.21
CA PRO A 199 -7.96 -17.80 -7.61
C PRO A 199 -7.31 -18.61 -6.47
N TRP A 200 -6.75 -17.93 -5.48
CA TRP A 200 -6.10 -18.58 -4.33
C TRP A 200 -7.08 -19.00 -3.22
N VAL A 201 -8.35 -18.64 -3.32
CA VAL A 201 -9.39 -19.06 -2.37
C VAL A 201 -9.81 -20.48 -2.71
N GLN A 202 -9.15 -21.43 -2.09
CA GLN A 202 -9.40 -22.87 -2.27
C GLN A 202 -9.40 -23.56 -0.89
N VAL A 203 -10.13 -24.66 -0.78
CA VAL A 203 -10.13 -25.47 0.46
C VAL A 203 -8.71 -25.96 0.75
N GLY A 204 -8.27 -25.81 1.99
CA GLY A 204 -6.90 -26.13 2.43
C GLY A 204 -5.90 -24.99 2.27
N ALA A 205 -6.28 -23.86 1.67
CA ALA A 205 -5.40 -22.70 1.56
C ALA A 205 -5.25 -21.98 2.91
N LYS A 206 -3.99 -21.64 3.27
CA LYS A 206 -3.71 -20.81 4.44
C LYS A 206 -3.79 -19.35 4.04
N ILE A 207 -4.59 -18.58 4.79
CA ILE A 207 -4.87 -17.16 4.52
C ILE A 207 -4.59 -16.35 5.79
N GLU A 208 -4.00 -15.19 5.62
CA GLU A 208 -3.81 -14.22 6.70
C GLU A 208 -5.02 -13.29 6.83
N ALA A 209 -5.24 -12.77 8.02
CA ALA A 209 -6.27 -11.76 8.27
C ALA A 209 -6.06 -10.53 7.40
N GLY A 210 -7.14 -9.99 6.82
CA GLY A 210 -7.11 -8.85 5.91
C GLY A 210 -6.88 -9.18 4.44
N VAL A 211 -6.56 -10.43 4.10
CA VAL A 211 -6.43 -10.85 2.70
C VAL A 211 -7.80 -10.88 2.02
N ALA A 212 -7.90 -10.32 0.81
CA ALA A 212 -9.12 -10.31 0.03
C ALA A 212 -9.50 -11.70 -0.47
N LEU A 213 -10.70 -12.14 -0.17
CA LEU A 213 -11.29 -13.39 -0.67
C LEU A 213 -11.96 -13.20 -2.03
N THR A 214 -12.45 -11.99 -2.30
CA THR A 214 -13.12 -11.65 -3.57
C THR A 214 -12.39 -10.55 -4.32
N GLU A 215 -12.75 -10.36 -5.58
CA GLU A 215 -12.33 -9.20 -6.36
C GLU A 215 -13.02 -7.93 -5.85
N GLY A 216 -12.37 -6.80 -6.02
CA GLY A 216 -12.87 -5.49 -5.63
C GLY A 216 -11.87 -4.67 -4.80
N PRO A 217 -12.18 -3.40 -4.53
CA PRO A 217 -11.43 -2.54 -3.62
C PRO A 217 -11.70 -2.94 -2.17
N LEU A 218 -10.74 -2.66 -1.28
CA LEU A 218 -10.90 -2.91 0.16
C LEU A 218 -11.49 -1.67 0.85
N ASP A 219 -12.25 -1.88 1.91
CA ASP A 219 -12.63 -0.83 2.84
C ASP A 219 -11.46 -0.56 3.80
N PRO A 220 -10.85 0.66 3.78
CA PRO A 220 -9.73 0.98 4.65
C PRO A 220 -10.05 0.85 6.15
N LYS A 221 -11.30 1.10 6.55
CA LYS A 221 -11.73 1.01 7.95
C LYS A 221 -11.84 -0.44 8.41
N GLU A 222 -12.38 -1.30 7.57
CA GLU A 222 -12.44 -2.73 7.87
C GLU A 222 -11.04 -3.34 7.89
N LEU A 223 -10.20 -2.99 6.92
CA LEU A 223 -8.81 -3.43 6.87
C LEU A 223 -8.03 -2.98 8.11
N LEU A 224 -8.26 -1.74 8.59
CA LEU A 224 -7.64 -1.24 9.82
C LEU A 224 -8.01 -2.08 11.03
N ARG A 225 -9.28 -2.44 11.14
CA ARG A 225 -9.78 -3.26 12.25
C ARG A 225 -9.21 -4.67 12.26
N VAL A 226 -9.05 -5.27 11.09
CA VAL A 226 -8.68 -6.68 10.93
C VAL A 226 -7.16 -6.87 10.85
N ALA A 227 -6.48 -6.11 10.01
CA ALA A 227 -5.06 -6.29 9.71
C ALA A 227 -4.15 -5.22 10.34
N GLY A 228 -4.73 -4.13 10.86
CA GLY A 228 -4.00 -3.09 11.58
C GLY A 228 -3.46 -1.97 10.70
N VAL A 229 -2.78 -1.04 11.37
CA VAL A 229 -2.35 0.26 10.78
C VAL A 229 -1.39 0.08 9.60
N ARG A 230 -0.48 -0.88 9.70
CA ARG A 230 0.55 -1.10 8.69
C ARG A 230 -0.04 -1.48 7.33
N GLU A 231 -0.93 -2.47 7.34
CA GLU A 231 -1.57 -2.97 6.12
C GLU A 231 -2.41 -1.90 5.42
N VAL A 232 -3.07 -1.04 6.21
CA VAL A 232 -3.83 0.08 5.64
C VAL A 232 -2.91 1.14 5.02
N GLN A 233 -1.78 1.43 5.65
CA GLN A 233 -0.79 2.36 5.10
C GLN A 233 -0.27 1.87 3.74
N ASP A 234 0.12 0.61 3.68
CA ASP A 234 0.62 -0.03 2.46
C ASP A 234 -0.46 -0.11 1.38
N TYR A 235 -1.70 -0.42 1.77
CA TYR A 235 -2.85 -0.47 0.86
C TYR A 235 -3.14 0.89 0.23
N ILE A 236 -3.29 1.95 1.03
CA ILE A 236 -3.59 3.30 0.52
C ILE A 236 -2.45 3.79 -0.38
N LEU A 237 -1.19 3.65 0.07
CA LEU A 237 -0.02 4.04 -0.72
C LEU A 237 -0.02 3.35 -2.09
N LYS A 238 -0.21 2.04 -2.10
CA LYS A 238 -0.22 1.24 -3.34
C LYS A 238 -1.35 1.63 -4.27
N GLU A 239 -2.56 1.77 -3.77
CA GLU A 239 -3.74 2.09 -4.58
C GLU A 239 -3.65 3.50 -5.17
N VAL A 240 -3.18 4.49 -4.39
CA VAL A 240 -2.96 5.85 -4.90
C VAL A 240 -1.88 5.85 -5.99
N LYS A 241 -0.73 5.22 -5.75
CA LYS A 241 0.33 5.12 -6.77
C LYS A 241 -0.15 4.48 -8.05
N LYS A 242 -0.96 3.43 -7.95
CA LYS A 242 -1.54 2.76 -9.11
C LYS A 242 -2.42 3.69 -9.95
N VAL A 243 -3.22 4.55 -9.31
CA VAL A 243 -4.04 5.54 -10.02
C VAL A 243 -3.17 6.52 -10.79
N TYR A 244 -2.12 7.07 -10.15
CA TYR A 244 -1.23 8.03 -10.81
C TYR A 244 -0.41 7.37 -11.92
N GLN A 245 0.14 6.20 -11.68
CA GLN A 245 0.91 5.46 -12.67
C GLN A 245 0.07 5.10 -13.90
N SER A 246 -1.20 4.73 -13.74
CA SER A 246 -2.10 4.44 -14.87
C SER A 246 -2.26 5.63 -15.83
N GLN A 247 -1.94 6.83 -15.36
CA GLN A 247 -1.94 8.07 -16.14
C GLN A 247 -0.53 8.53 -16.56
N GLY A 248 0.51 7.73 -16.27
CA GLY A 248 1.90 8.05 -16.56
C GLY A 248 2.47 9.14 -15.67
N ILE A 249 1.91 9.34 -14.48
CA ILE A 249 2.36 10.34 -13.51
C ILE A 249 3.14 9.64 -12.40
N GLU A 250 4.35 10.10 -12.12
CA GLU A 250 5.19 9.61 -11.04
C GLU A 250 5.05 10.52 -9.81
N ILE A 251 4.74 9.91 -8.67
CA ILE A 251 4.70 10.59 -7.37
C ILE A 251 5.59 9.84 -6.39
N SER A 252 6.45 10.58 -5.68
CA SER A 252 7.29 9.99 -4.65
C SER A 252 6.47 9.45 -3.49
N ASP A 253 6.84 8.25 -3.00
CA ASP A 253 6.24 7.61 -1.81
C ASP A 253 6.22 8.54 -0.61
N LYS A 254 7.23 9.38 -0.43
CA LYS A 254 7.37 10.31 0.71
C LYS A 254 6.18 11.25 0.87
N HIS A 255 5.66 11.77 -0.26
CA HIS A 255 4.50 12.68 -0.23
C HIS A 255 3.25 11.94 0.23
N LEU A 256 3.04 10.73 -0.27
CA LEU A 256 1.92 9.88 0.14
C LEU A 256 2.06 9.45 1.60
N GLU A 257 3.26 9.05 2.03
CA GLU A 257 3.54 8.66 3.41
C GLU A 257 3.22 9.78 4.42
N VAL A 258 3.55 11.04 4.09
CA VAL A 258 3.25 12.20 4.94
C VAL A 258 1.74 12.38 5.13
N MET A 259 0.97 12.29 4.04
CA MET A 259 -0.49 12.44 4.08
C MET A 259 -1.13 11.27 4.84
N ILE A 260 -0.78 10.04 4.50
CA ILE A 260 -1.32 8.83 5.14
C ILE A 260 -1.00 8.80 6.64
N LYS A 261 0.23 9.17 7.03
CA LYS A 261 0.59 9.28 8.45
C LYS A 261 -0.29 10.29 9.19
N GLN A 262 -0.59 11.42 8.55
CA GLN A 262 -1.45 12.43 9.16
C GLN A 262 -2.90 11.95 9.32
N MET A 263 -3.41 11.16 8.37
CA MET A 263 -4.75 10.55 8.47
C MET A 263 -4.87 9.64 9.71
N MET A 264 -3.79 8.95 10.08
CA MET A 264 -3.76 7.96 11.16
C MET A 264 -3.14 8.49 12.47
N LYS A 265 -3.06 9.81 12.64
CA LYS A 265 -2.42 10.44 13.80
C LYS A 265 -3.24 10.34 15.08
N LYS A 266 -4.57 10.28 14.95
CA LYS A 266 -5.51 10.28 16.09
C LYS A 266 -6.02 8.90 16.38
N VAL A 267 -6.25 8.60 17.66
CA VAL A 267 -6.86 7.36 18.15
C VAL A 267 -8.09 7.70 18.99
N ILE A 268 -9.05 6.79 19.00
CA ILE A 268 -10.19 6.84 19.91
C ILE A 268 -9.77 6.13 21.19
N VAL A 269 -9.89 6.82 22.33
CA VAL A 269 -9.70 6.21 23.64
C VAL A 269 -11.02 5.54 24.01
N VAL A 270 -10.96 4.24 24.31
CA VAL A 270 -12.11 3.47 24.82
C VAL A 270 -11.82 3.16 26.26
N ASP A 271 -12.72 3.58 27.17
CA ASP A 271 -12.65 3.32 28.60
C ASP A 271 -13.07 1.87 28.92
#